data_bddbd9e275190fa3482a7971c9fe9a3a
#
_entry.id   bddbd9e275190fa3482a7971c9fe9a3a
#
_cell.length_a   1.000
_cell.length_b   1.000
_cell.length_c   1.000
_cell.angle_alpha   90.00
_cell.angle_beta   90.00
_cell.angle_gamma   90.00
#
_symmetry.space_group_name_H-M   'P 1'
#
loop_
_entity.id
_entity.type
_entity.pdbx_description
1 polymer ?
#
loop_
_entity_poly.entity_id
_entity_poly.type
_entity_poly.pdbx_seq_one_letter_code
_entity_poly.pdbx_strand_id
1 'polypeptide(L)'
;MTIANHYDVIVVGGGIAGGAAAARLASTGFSVLSIEKESQYTDQVRGEGLVQWGVEAAAGMDLDNLLYTAPGATVMTRVVAYDELITIDQARAHAEDMTKIIPGIPGLIGIGHPEFRQALADKARDAGATLLYGVKDARVNAGETPSVEFTLNDESFKPTCRLVIVADGRGSTIRKELGIQLESTVPRVMLSGMLVEDGGAWDRAETTIGVVNGNHLYVFPRQGVLRLYVGRRADHPEPLRGEDKEQRFLESFRNEHIPHGEAIANGKVVGPCNSFLMTDSWTATPYSAGVVLAGDAAGWSNPITGQGLAIALRDAKVLTDLLIESEKWDEKVMQEYTKERTERMRRLRFASALTDLLTAHGVDDRANRQKRMRRKLRENPEFALALGAVHKGPWTVPLKAFEPNILTSLAMA
;
A
#
# COMPACT_ATOMS: atom_id res chain seq x y z
N MET A 1 0.95 30.48 14.22
CA MET A 1 1.86 29.89 13.21
C MET A 1 1.78 30.78 11.97
N THR A 2 2.86 31.32 11.45
CA THR A 2 2.82 32.18 10.26
C THR A 2 3.06 31.32 9.02
N ILE A 3 2.17 31.40 8.05
CA ILE A 3 2.32 30.73 6.75
C ILE A 3 3.16 31.66 5.88
N ALA A 4 4.29 31.16 5.36
CA ALA A 4 5.14 31.92 4.45
C ALA A 4 4.51 32.05 3.05
N ASN A 5 4.88 33.08 2.31
CA ASN A 5 4.37 33.28 0.95
C ASN A 5 5.04 32.37 -0.10
N HIS A 6 6.19 31.78 0.24
CA HIS A 6 6.94 30.90 -0.64
C HIS A 6 7.63 29.78 0.13
N TYR A 7 7.64 28.58 -0.46
CA TYR A 7 8.32 27.37 0.01
C TYR A 7 9.13 26.75 -1.13
N ASP A 8 10.11 25.91 -0.81
CA ASP A 8 10.73 25.08 -1.84
C ASP A 8 9.72 24.06 -2.34
N VAL A 9 9.01 23.37 -1.42
CA VAL A 9 8.03 22.33 -1.77
C VAL A 9 6.74 22.53 -0.98
N ILE A 10 5.61 22.39 -1.68
CA ILE A 10 4.30 22.25 -1.03
C ILE A 10 3.83 20.80 -1.25
N VAL A 11 3.55 20.08 -0.16
CA VAL A 11 3.01 18.73 -0.18
C VAL A 11 1.51 18.77 0.11
N VAL A 12 0.70 18.27 -0.81
CA VAL A 12 -0.75 18.19 -0.63
C VAL A 12 -1.15 16.75 -0.30
N GLY A 13 -1.57 16.53 0.95
CA GLY A 13 -1.93 15.23 1.53
C GLY A 13 -0.87 14.69 2.49
N GLY A 14 -1.23 14.58 3.78
CA GLY A 14 -0.42 14.04 4.87
C GLY A 14 -0.49 12.50 4.99
N GLY A 15 -0.67 11.77 3.86
CA GLY A 15 -0.59 10.33 3.79
C GLY A 15 0.87 9.82 3.89
N ILE A 16 1.07 8.51 3.67
CA ILE A 16 2.41 7.89 3.79
C ILE A 16 3.40 8.53 2.79
N ALA A 17 3.02 8.67 1.52
CA ALA A 17 3.91 9.26 0.51
C ALA A 17 4.22 10.73 0.82
N GLY A 18 3.19 11.54 1.13
CA GLY A 18 3.37 12.96 1.43
C GLY A 18 4.11 13.19 2.75
N GLY A 19 3.78 12.45 3.80
CA GLY A 19 4.47 12.54 5.10
C GLY A 19 5.95 12.16 5.00
N ALA A 20 6.27 11.07 4.29
CA ALA A 20 7.65 10.64 4.06
C ALA A 20 8.45 11.66 3.24
N ALA A 21 7.84 12.19 2.16
CA ALA A 21 8.48 13.23 1.34
C ALA A 21 8.72 14.53 2.15
N ALA A 22 7.72 14.97 2.93
CA ALA A 22 7.85 16.15 3.78
C ALA A 22 8.95 15.98 4.84
N ALA A 23 8.97 14.81 5.53
CA ALA A 23 9.99 14.52 6.53
C ALA A 23 11.40 14.49 5.94
N ARG A 24 11.58 13.83 4.80
CA ARG A 24 12.89 13.73 4.13
C ARG A 24 13.38 15.09 3.62
N LEU A 25 12.56 15.85 2.92
CA LEU A 25 12.94 17.15 2.37
C LEU A 25 13.24 18.16 3.48
N ALA A 26 12.41 18.24 4.52
CA ALA A 26 12.67 19.13 5.64
C ALA A 26 13.98 18.78 6.36
N SER A 27 14.28 17.49 6.57
CA SER A 27 15.53 17.04 7.21
C SER A 27 16.79 17.34 6.38
N THR A 28 16.64 17.61 5.10
CA THR A 28 17.75 18.04 4.21
C THR A 28 17.81 19.56 3.99
N GLY A 29 17.01 20.35 4.72
CA GLY A 29 17.10 21.80 4.77
C GLY A 29 16.17 22.55 3.81
N PHE A 30 15.29 21.85 3.06
CA PHE A 30 14.29 22.51 2.23
C PHE A 30 13.16 23.09 3.09
N SER A 31 12.64 24.24 2.68
CA SER A 31 11.42 24.82 3.25
C SER A 31 10.19 24.07 2.73
N VAL A 32 9.49 23.37 3.62
CA VAL A 32 8.36 22.50 3.26
C VAL A 32 7.08 22.95 3.94
N LEU A 33 6.02 23.13 3.15
CA LEU A 33 4.64 23.21 3.63
C LEU A 33 3.91 21.93 3.31
N SER A 34 3.36 21.25 4.32
CA SER A 34 2.48 20.08 4.13
C SER A 34 1.08 20.41 4.61
N ILE A 35 0.09 20.21 3.74
CA ILE A 35 -1.32 20.46 4.02
C ILE A 35 -2.12 19.16 4.01
N GLU A 36 -2.98 18.96 5.01
CA GLU A 36 -3.84 17.79 5.17
C GLU A 36 -5.29 18.24 5.44
N LYS A 37 -6.24 17.60 4.76
CA LYS A 37 -7.67 17.89 4.93
C LYS A 37 -8.24 17.36 6.24
N GLU A 38 -7.72 16.24 6.74
CA GLU A 38 -8.14 15.66 8.01
C GLU A 38 -7.57 16.48 9.16
N SER A 39 -8.38 16.74 10.21
CA SER A 39 -7.91 17.40 11.43
C SER A 39 -7.08 16.47 12.31
N GLN A 40 -7.31 15.16 12.19
CA GLN A 40 -6.58 14.09 12.85
C GLN A 40 -6.67 12.81 12.03
N TYR A 41 -5.65 11.97 12.15
CA TYR A 41 -5.61 10.71 11.41
C TYR A 41 -6.52 9.65 12.05
N THR A 42 -7.38 9.03 11.23
CA THR A 42 -8.29 7.98 11.64
C THR A 42 -8.06 6.69 10.86
N ASP A 43 -8.50 5.56 11.41
CA ASP A 43 -8.43 4.28 10.72
C ASP A 43 -9.41 4.24 9.54
N GLN A 44 -8.89 4.10 8.34
CA GLN A 44 -9.65 3.98 7.10
C GLN A 44 -9.63 2.55 6.53
N VAL A 45 -9.18 1.58 7.32
CA VAL A 45 -9.05 0.17 6.91
C VAL A 45 -8.13 0.03 5.69
N ARG A 46 -6.90 0.51 5.82
CA ARG A 46 -5.89 0.45 4.74
C ARG A 46 -4.50 0.26 5.32
N GLY A 47 -3.65 -0.47 4.55
CA GLY A 47 -2.21 -0.43 4.70
C GLY A 47 -1.67 -0.91 6.05
N GLU A 48 -1.89 -2.18 6.41
CA GLU A 48 -1.38 -2.74 7.67
C GLU A 48 -0.07 -3.52 7.53
N GLY A 49 0.19 -4.08 6.34
CA GLY A 49 1.40 -4.86 6.08
C GLY A 49 2.38 -4.12 5.18
N LEU A 50 3.60 -3.88 5.64
CA LEU A 50 4.67 -3.31 4.85
C LEU A 50 5.67 -4.40 4.47
N VAL A 51 5.85 -4.62 3.17
CA VAL A 51 6.82 -5.56 2.62
C VAL A 51 8.25 -5.02 2.70
N GLN A 52 9.25 -5.92 2.68
CA GLN A 52 10.64 -5.58 3.00
C GLN A 52 11.26 -4.51 2.10
N TRP A 53 10.97 -4.50 0.79
CA TRP A 53 11.51 -3.44 -0.08
C TRP A 53 10.95 -2.04 0.25
N GLY A 54 9.78 -1.98 0.91
CA GLY A 54 9.26 -0.74 1.47
C GLY A 54 9.99 -0.31 2.73
N VAL A 55 10.42 -1.27 3.57
CA VAL A 55 11.31 -1.01 4.72
C VAL A 55 12.66 -0.48 4.23
N GLU A 56 13.23 -1.11 3.18
CA GLU A 56 14.46 -0.63 2.54
C GLU A 56 14.32 0.81 2.00
N ALA A 57 13.17 1.13 1.40
CA ALA A 57 12.90 2.49 0.93
C ALA A 57 12.82 3.50 2.09
N ALA A 58 12.21 3.12 3.22
CA ALA A 58 12.19 3.97 4.42
C ALA A 58 13.60 4.17 5.02
N ALA A 59 14.40 3.10 5.09
CA ALA A 59 15.79 3.16 5.56
C ALA A 59 16.64 4.11 4.71
N GLY A 60 16.47 4.10 3.38
CA GLY A 60 17.14 5.03 2.49
C GLY A 60 16.71 6.51 2.66
N MET A 61 15.74 6.79 3.53
CA MET A 61 15.28 8.14 3.89
C MET A 61 15.52 8.46 5.38
N ASP A 62 16.17 7.59 6.15
CA ASP A 62 16.33 7.68 7.61
C ASP A 62 14.98 7.68 8.37
N LEU A 63 14.01 6.90 7.84
CA LEU A 63 12.64 6.79 8.38
C LEU A 63 12.32 5.37 8.91
N ASP A 64 13.23 4.41 8.78
CA ASP A 64 12.99 3.00 9.16
C ASP A 64 12.76 2.82 10.66
N ASN A 65 13.43 3.61 11.50
CA ASN A 65 13.22 3.56 12.95
C ASN A 65 11.74 3.80 13.31
N LEU A 66 11.01 4.63 12.56
CA LEU A 66 9.59 4.89 12.78
C LEU A 66 8.73 3.63 12.58
N LEU A 67 9.18 2.71 11.72
CA LEU A 67 8.48 1.46 11.43
C LEU A 67 8.52 0.47 12.61
N TYR A 68 9.52 0.59 13.47
CA TYR A 68 9.71 -0.29 14.63
C TYR A 68 9.23 0.34 15.93
N THR A 69 9.19 1.68 16.01
CA THR A 69 8.87 2.44 17.22
C THR A 69 7.47 3.02 17.23
N ALA A 70 6.77 3.10 16.09
CA ALA A 70 5.39 3.56 16.06
C ALA A 70 4.47 2.67 16.94
N PRO A 71 3.51 3.26 17.64
CA PRO A 71 2.60 2.51 18.49
C PRO A 71 1.93 1.36 17.75
N GLY A 72 1.97 0.17 18.33
CA GLY A 72 1.35 -1.04 17.77
C GLY A 72 2.10 -1.70 16.63
N ALA A 73 3.30 -1.22 16.27
CA ALA A 73 4.14 -1.86 15.26
C ALA A 73 4.56 -3.29 15.69
N THR A 74 4.62 -4.19 14.72
CA THR A 74 4.95 -5.61 14.93
C THR A 74 5.80 -6.12 13.77
N VAL A 75 6.84 -6.91 14.07
CA VAL A 75 7.65 -7.59 13.06
C VAL A 75 7.09 -8.99 12.82
N MET A 76 6.68 -9.26 11.59
CA MET A 76 6.17 -10.56 11.15
C MET A 76 7.28 -11.29 10.40
N THR A 77 7.81 -12.35 10.99
CA THR A 77 8.95 -13.11 10.44
C THR A 77 8.51 -14.30 9.61
N ARG A 78 7.23 -14.66 9.64
CA ARG A 78 6.68 -15.78 8.88
C ARG A 78 5.41 -15.37 8.12
N VAL A 79 5.33 -15.77 6.86
CA VAL A 79 4.11 -15.75 6.07
C VAL A 79 3.63 -17.17 5.89
N VAL A 80 2.39 -17.46 6.29
CA VAL A 80 1.78 -18.78 6.17
C VAL A 80 0.60 -18.70 5.21
N ALA A 81 0.66 -19.50 4.15
CA ALA A 81 -0.42 -19.60 3.17
C ALA A 81 -1.35 -20.78 3.50
N TYR A 82 -2.63 -20.50 3.67
CA TYR A 82 -3.67 -21.51 3.95
C TYR A 82 -4.61 -21.69 2.76
N ASP A 83 -5.03 -22.91 2.55
CA ASP A 83 -6.15 -23.25 1.66
C ASP A 83 -6.89 -24.49 2.17
N GLU A 84 -8.03 -24.81 1.56
CA GLU A 84 -8.82 -25.98 1.91
C GLU A 84 -8.20 -27.34 1.52
N LEU A 85 -7.01 -27.34 0.90
CA LEU A 85 -6.34 -28.56 0.42
C LEU A 85 -5.26 -29.07 1.38
N ILE A 86 -4.90 -28.29 2.41
CA ILE A 86 -3.84 -28.61 3.35
C ILE A 86 -4.30 -28.36 4.79
N THR A 87 -3.70 -29.08 5.74
CA THR A 87 -3.92 -28.82 7.16
C THR A 87 -3.14 -27.58 7.65
N ILE A 88 -3.53 -27.02 8.80
CA ILE A 88 -2.81 -25.93 9.45
C ILE A 88 -1.34 -26.27 9.68
N ASP A 89 -1.04 -27.49 10.15
CA ASP A 89 0.33 -27.96 10.40
C ASP A 89 1.14 -28.05 9.11
N GLN A 90 0.53 -28.53 8.02
CA GLN A 90 1.17 -28.56 6.71
C GLN A 90 1.45 -27.16 6.19
N ALA A 91 0.49 -26.23 6.35
CA ALA A 91 0.69 -24.83 5.97
C ALA A 91 1.86 -24.20 6.73
N ARG A 92 1.94 -24.38 8.06
CA ARG A 92 3.02 -23.88 8.90
C ARG A 92 4.38 -24.51 8.58
N ALA A 93 4.41 -25.81 8.24
CA ALA A 93 5.64 -26.46 7.80
C ALA A 93 6.22 -25.88 6.50
N HIS A 94 5.38 -25.21 5.69
CA HIS A 94 5.79 -24.53 4.45
C HIS A 94 5.81 -22.99 4.57
N ALA A 95 5.80 -22.47 5.80
CA ALA A 95 5.84 -21.03 6.05
C ALA A 95 7.07 -20.39 5.39
N GLU A 96 6.87 -19.25 4.74
CA GLU A 96 7.96 -18.46 4.17
C GLU A 96 8.68 -17.70 5.29
N ASP A 97 9.99 -17.91 5.41
CA ASP A 97 10.84 -17.24 6.38
C ASP A 97 11.25 -15.84 5.86
N MET A 98 10.59 -14.83 6.38
CA MET A 98 10.79 -13.44 5.97
C MET A 98 12.14 -12.86 6.40
N THR A 99 12.83 -13.48 7.35
CA THR A 99 14.15 -13.01 7.82
C THR A 99 15.24 -13.18 6.75
N LYS A 100 15.00 -14.01 5.75
CA LYS A 100 15.94 -14.36 4.68
C LYS A 100 15.72 -13.60 3.36
N ILE A 101 14.73 -12.74 3.29
CA ILE A 101 14.32 -12.11 2.02
C ILE A 101 15.26 -10.98 1.63
N ILE A 102 15.51 -10.02 2.53
CA ILE A 102 16.47 -8.92 2.33
C ILE A 102 17.40 -8.88 3.56
N PRO A 103 18.74 -9.00 3.38
CA PRO A 103 19.68 -8.93 4.47
C PRO A 103 19.53 -7.66 5.32
N GLY A 104 19.48 -7.81 6.63
CA GLY A 104 19.34 -6.70 7.57
C GLY A 104 17.90 -6.26 7.85
N ILE A 105 16.91 -6.77 7.12
CA ILE A 105 15.49 -6.49 7.36
C ILE A 105 14.83 -7.72 8.01
N PRO A 106 14.33 -7.61 9.26
CA PRO A 106 13.95 -8.77 10.06
C PRO A 106 12.64 -9.44 9.60
N GLY A 107 11.84 -8.79 8.75
CA GLY A 107 10.57 -9.35 8.30
C GLY A 107 9.65 -8.31 7.66
N LEU A 108 8.38 -8.66 7.55
CA LEU A 108 7.31 -7.71 7.22
C LEU A 108 7.00 -6.86 8.46
N ILE A 109 6.51 -5.65 8.26
CA ILE A 109 6.08 -4.80 9.37
C ILE A 109 4.56 -4.69 9.37
N GLY A 110 3.93 -5.13 10.47
CA GLY A 110 2.55 -4.80 10.79
C GLY A 110 2.50 -3.44 11.47
N ILE A 111 1.84 -2.46 10.88
CA ILE A 111 1.81 -1.09 11.41
C ILE A 111 0.45 -0.44 11.12
N GLY A 112 -0.11 0.25 12.11
CA GLY A 112 -1.34 1.01 11.92
C GLY A 112 -1.14 2.21 11.01
N HIS A 113 -2.06 2.38 10.08
CA HIS A 113 -1.98 3.49 9.13
C HIS A 113 -2.05 4.88 9.80
N PRO A 114 -2.94 5.12 10.79
CA PRO A 114 -2.95 6.40 11.54
C PRO A 114 -1.66 6.64 12.32
N GLU A 115 -1.15 5.63 13.02
CA GLU A 115 0.04 5.72 13.85
C GLU A 115 1.28 6.01 13.02
N PHE A 116 1.40 5.39 11.85
CA PHE A 116 2.52 5.64 10.95
C PHE A 116 2.44 7.03 10.29
N ARG A 117 1.24 7.47 9.88
CA ARG A 117 1.03 8.85 9.38
C ARG A 117 1.42 9.88 10.44
N GLN A 118 1.04 9.67 11.70
CA GLN A 118 1.39 10.55 12.80
C GLN A 118 2.90 10.59 13.02
N ALA A 119 3.57 9.43 13.05
CA ALA A 119 5.02 9.35 13.22
C ALA A 119 5.78 10.10 12.10
N LEU A 120 5.34 9.97 10.85
CA LEU A 120 5.90 10.72 9.71
C LEU A 120 5.66 12.23 9.84
N ALA A 121 4.48 12.64 10.26
CA ALA A 121 4.13 14.04 10.47
C ALA A 121 4.96 14.65 11.61
N ASP A 122 5.15 13.96 12.71
CA ASP A 122 5.98 14.41 13.83
C ASP A 122 7.44 14.54 13.39
N LYS A 123 7.97 13.55 12.67
CA LYS A 123 9.31 13.61 12.09
C LYS A 123 9.48 14.81 11.14
N ALA A 124 8.49 15.11 10.29
CA ALA A 124 8.52 16.26 9.40
C ALA A 124 8.50 17.58 10.19
N ARG A 125 7.69 17.67 11.25
CA ARG A 125 7.62 18.85 12.13
C ARG A 125 8.94 19.09 12.86
N ASP A 126 9.51 18.04 13.42
CA ASP A 126 10.79 18.09 14.15
C ASP A 126 11.94 18.52 13.23
N ALA A 127 11.84 18.19 11.94
CA ALA A 127 12.77 18.63 10.89
C ALA A 127 12.50 20.08 10.38
N GLY A 128 11.46 20.76 10.87
CA GLY A 128 11.15 22.16 10.53
C GLY A 128 10.09 22.37 9.44
N ALA A 129 9.41 21.31 8.99
CA ALA A 129 8.28 21.48 8.07
C ALA A 129 7.09 22.21 8.73
N THR A 130 6.42 23.07 7.96
CA THR A 130 5.14 23.67 8.33
C THR A 130 4.02 22.68 8.02
N LEU A 131 3.30 22.20 9.04
CA LEU A 131 2.19 21.24 8.87
C LEU A 131 0.85 21.91 9.19
N LEU A 132 -0.11 21.83 8.26
CA LEU A 132 -1.47 22.36 8.42
C LEU A 132 -2.49 21.23 8.28
N TYR A 133 -3.41 21.16 9.23
CA TYR A 133 -4.49 20.15 9.27
C TYR A 133 -5.85 20.83 9.16
N GLY A 134 -6.86 20.09 8.71
CA GLY A 134 -8.20 20.61 8.52
C GLY A 134 -8.31 21.60 7.36
N VAL A 135 -7.36 21.53 6.42
CA VAL A 135 -7.33 22.39 5.22
C VAL A 135 -8.48 22.02 4.28
N LYS A 136 -9.18 23.05 3.79
CA LYS A 136 -10.31 22.92 2.87
C LYS A 136 -9.96 23.51 1.50
N ASP A 137 -10.68 23.04 0.46
CA ASP A 137 -10.69 23.62 -0.89
C ASP A 137 -9.31 23.79 -1.53
N ALA A 138 -8.39 22.87 -1.25
CA ALA A 138 -7.04 22.93 -1.81
C ALA A 138 -7.07 22.76 -3.33
N ARG A 139 -6.53 23.76 -4.05
CA ARG A 139 -6.38 23.78 -5.51
C ARG A 139 -4.94 24.08 -5.88
N VAL A 140 -4.47 23.46 -6.94
CA VAL A 140 -3.10 23.63 -7.44
C VAL A 140 -3.14 24.39 -8.77
N ASN A 141 -2.40 25.49 -8.82
CA ASN A 141 -2.11 26.22 -10.05
C ASN A 141 -0.74 25.75 -10.55
N ALA A 142 -0.73 24.96 -11.62
CA ALA A 142 0.49 24.46 -12.25
C ALA A 142 1.20 25.58 -13.06
N GLY A 143 2.50 25.45 -13.26
CA GLY A 143 3.31 26.39 -14.03
C GLY A 143 4.76 26.40 -13.59
N GLU A 144 5.57 27.33 -14.12
CA GLU A 144 6.99 27.49 -13.73
C GLU A 144 7.17 27.88 -12.25
N THR A 145 6.20 28.61 -11.70
CA THR A 145 6.12 28.94 -10.27
C THR A 145 4.75 28.49 -9.77
N PRO A 146 4.60 27.21 -9.45
CA PRO A 146 3.29 26.68 -9.03
C PRO A 146 2.88 27.24 -7.68
N SER A 147 1.56 27.27 -7.43
CA SER A 147 1.00 27.71 -6.15
C SER A 147 -0.12 26.78 -5.71
N VAL A 148 -0.38 26.77 -4.41
CA VAL A 148 -1.50 26.02 -3.83
C VAL A 148 -2.40 27.03 -3.11
N GLU A 149 -3.65 27.12 -3.57
CA GLU A 149 -4.69 27.92 -2.94
C GLU A 149 -5.51 27.02 -2.01
N PHE A 150 -5.76 27.46 -0.78
CA PHE A 150 -6.52 26.68 0.20
C PHE A 150 -7.14 27.59 1.27
N THR A 151 -8.12 27.06 2.00
CA THR A 151 -8.76 27.72 3.14
C THR A 151 -8.38 27.01 4.44
N LEU A 152 -8.00 27.78 5.46
CA LEU A 152 -7.74 27.31 6.80
C LEU A 152 -8.36 28.31 7.81
N ASN A 153 -9.21 27.82 8.71
CA ASN A 153 -9.93 28.66 9.71
C ASN A 153 -10.66 29.85 9.07
N ASP A 154 -11.31 29.60 7.91
CA ASP A 154 -12.05 30.56 7.10
C ASP A 154 -11.20 31.70 6.48
N GLU A 155 -9.87 31.58 6.54
CA GLU A 155 -8.94 32.46 5.84
C GLU A 155 -8.36 31.75 4.60
N SER A 156 -8.20 32.51 3.50
CA SER A 156 -7.64 32.01 2.24
C SER A 156 -6.15 32.30 2.15
N PHE A 157 -5.39 31.29 1.71
CA PHE A 157 -3.94 31.35 1.51
C PHE A 157 -3.59 30.90 0.10
N LYS A 158 -2.51 31.45 -0.46
CA LYS A 158 -2.02 31.10 -1.81
C LYS A 158 -0.48 31.18 -1.87
N PRO A 159 0.24 30.38 -1.09
CA PRO A 159 1.69 30.31 -1.19
C PRO A 159 2.15 29.75 -2.54
N THR A 160 3.31 30.22 -3.00
CA THR A 160 4.01 29.70 -4.18
C THR A 160 5.10 28.71 -3.78
N CYS A 161 5.61 27.93 -4.75
CA CYS A 161 6.75 27.04 -4.51
C CYS A 161 7.52 26.74 -5.80
N ARG A 162 8.60 25.97 -5.67
CA ARG A 162 9.34 25.44 -6.83
C ARG A 162 8.65 24.18 -7.38
N LEU A 163 8.05 23.36 -6.49
CA LEU A 163 7.36 22.10 -6.87
C LEU A 163 6.21 21.81 -5.91
N VAL A 164 5.08 21.34 -6.45
CA VAL A 164 3.99 20.76 -5.66
C VAL A 164 4.06 19.23 -5.75
N ILE A 165 4.08 18.55 -4.60
CA ILE A 165 3.92 17.10 -4.50
C ILE A 165 2.47 16.80 -4.10
N VAL A 166 1.70 16.20 -5.00
CA VAL A 166 0.31 15.81 -4.76
C VAL A 166 0.27 14.35 -4.31
N ALA A 167 -0.06 14.13 -3.03
CA ALA A 167 -0.15 12.85 -2.36
C ALA A 167 -1.49 12.65 -1.63
N ASP A 168 -2.57 13.21 -2.19
CA ASP A 168 -3.93 13.28 -1.63
C ASP A 168 -4.76 12.00 -1.83
N GLY A 169 -4.12 10.92 -2.32
CA GLY A 169 -4.66 9.58 -2.35
C GLY A 169 -5.55 9.26 -3.58
N ARG A 170 -6.27 8.13 -3.50
CA ARG A 170 -7.03 7.54 -4.63
C ARG A 170 -8.06 8.49 -5.23
N GLY A 171 -8.69 9.29 -4.37
CA GLY A 171 -9.74 10.23 -4.76
C GLY A 171 -9.25 11.54 -5.34
N SER A 172 -7.95 11.72 -5.55
CA SER A 172 -7.29 12.97 -5.94
C SER A 172 -8.13 13.85 -6.88
N THR A 173 -8.61 14.97 -6.37
CA THR A 173 -9.30 15.99 -7.16
C THR A 173 -8.32 16.79 -7.99
N ILE A 174 -7.15 17.09 -7.42
CA ILE A 174 -6.07 17.83 -8.07
C ILE A 174 -5.58 17.11 -9.32
N ARG A 175 -5.36 15.78 -9.25
CA ARG A 175 -5.03 14.99 -10.44
C ARG A 175 -6.05 15.15 -11.56
N LYS A 176 -7.36 15.10 -11.20
CA LYS A 176 -8.45 15.26 -12.18
C LYS A 176 -8.47 16.65 -12.79
N GLU A 177 -8.25 17.69 -11.97
CA GLU A 177 -8.17 19.10 -12.42
C GLU A 177 -6.98 19.32 -13.35
N LEU A 178 -5.86 18.62 -13.13
CA LEU A 178 -4.70 18.62 -14.03
C LEU A 178 -4.92 17.81 -15.32
N GLY A 179 -6.09 17.17 -15.50
CA GLY A 179 -6.40 16.35 -16.67
C GLY A 179 -5.66 15.00 -16.71
N ILE A 180 -4.97 14.60 -15.65
CA ILE A 180 -4.22 13.33 -15.58
C ILE A 180 -5.20 12.18 -15.33
N GLN A 181 -5.40 11.35 -16.35
CA GLN A 181 -6.26 10.18 -16.28
C GLN A 181 -5.54 8.97 -15.70
N LEU A 182 -6.28 8.09 -15.03
CA LEU A 182 -5.81 6.77 -14.62
C LEU A 182 -6.44 5.69 -15.49
N GLU A 183 -5.63 4.79 -15.96
CA GLU A 183 -6.06 3.48 -16.41
C GLU A 183 -6.32 2.59 -15.20
N SER A 184 -7.22 1.59 -15.32
CA SER A 184 -7.54 0.67 -14.23
C SER A 184 -7.92 -0.71 -14.76
N THR A 185 -7.60 -1.74 -13.97
CA THR A 185 -8.11 -3.09 -14.22
C THR A 185 -9.58 -3.20 -13.82
N VAL A 186 -10.29 -4.14 -14.44
CA VAL A 186 -11.68 -4.45 -14.06
C VAL A 186 -11.70 -5.10 -12.68
N PRO A 187 -12.48 -4.57 -11.72
CA PRO A 187 -12.57 -5.14 -10.39
C PRO A 187 -13.31 -6.48 -10.40
N ARG A 188 -12.71 -7.50 -9.78
CA ARG A 188 -13.31 -8.84 -9.64
C ARG A 188 -13.59 -9.20 -8.18
N VAL A 189 -12.93 -8.55 -7.25
CA VAL A 189 -12.98 -8.83 -5.83
C VAL A 189 -13.27 -7.56 -5.05
N MET A 190 -14.14 -7.68 -4.06
CA MET A 190 -14.37 -6.70 -3.00
C MET A 190 -13.59 -7.15 -1.78
N LEU A 191 -12.66 -6.35 -1.29
CA LEU A 191 -11.94 -6.59 -0.05
C LEU A 191 -12.57 -5.77 1.08
N SER A 192 -12.98 -6.45 2.13
CA SER A 192 -13.46 -5.82 3.37
C SER A 192 -12.41 -6.02 4.46
N GLY A 193 -12.24 -5.04 5.33
CA GLY A 193 -11.30 -5.15 6.44
C GLY A 193 -11.89 -4.64 7.75
N MET A 194 -11.39 -5.17 8.87
CA MET A 194 -11.84 -4.85 10.22
C MET A 194 -10.72 -5.08 11.24
N LEU A 195 -10.74 -4.38 12.38
CA LEU A 195 -9.88 -4.63 13.53
C LEU A 195 -10.64 -5.41 14.60
N VAL A 196 -9.99 -6.43 15.15
CA VAL A 196 -10.52 -7.28 16.23
C VAL A 196 -9.48 -7.33 17.35
N GLU A 197 -9.93 -7.36 18.61
CA GLU A 197 -9.02 -7.60 19.73
C GLU A 197 -8.30 -8.94 19.56
N ASP A 198 -6.97 -8.93 19.77
CA ASP A 198 -6.19 -10.17 19.85
C ASP A 198 -6.41 -10.79 21.22
N GLY A 199 -7.14 -11.89 21.28
CA GLY A 199 -7.38 -12.65 22.50
C GLY A 199 -6.12 -13.35 23.08
N GLY A 200 -4.93 -13.02 22.57
CA GLY A 200 -3.64 -13.56 23.03
C GLY A 200 -3.27 -14.94 22.46
N ALA A 201 -4.09 -15.49 21.58
CA ALA A 201 -3.85 -16.80 20.97
C ALA A 201 -2.98 -16.70 19.69
N TRP A 202 -2.91 -15.52 19.05
CA TRP A 202 -2.20 -15.34 17.79
C TRP A 202 -0.70 -15.13 17.99
N ASP A 203 0.11 -15.88 17.25
CA ASP A 203 1.56 -15.64 17.19
C ASP A 203 1.87 -14.38 16.38
N ARG A 204 2.36 -13.34 17.03
CA ARG A 204 2.64 -12.04 16.39
C ARG A 204 3.71 -12.10 15.30
N ALA A 205 4.54 -13.14 15.30
CA ALA A 205 5.52 -13.34 14.24
C ALA A 205 4.91 -13.93 12.96
N GLU A 206 3.65 -14.38 13.00
CA GLU A 206 2.96 -15.05 11.90
C GLU A 206 1.89 -14.15 11.28
N THR A 207 2.00 -13.84 10.00
CA THR A 207 0.91 -13.31 9.19
C THR A 207 0.38 -14.38 8.24
N THR A 208 -0.89 -14.31 7.89
CA THR A 208 -1.52 -15.31 7.04
C THR A 208 -2.12 -14.74 5.78
N ILE A 209 -1.98 -15.50 4.71
CA ILE A 209 -2.65 -15.26 3.43
C ILE A 209 -3.38 -16.56 3.08
N GLY A 210 -4.72 -16.55 3.11
CA GLY A 210 -5.52 -17.73 2.83
C GLY A 210 -6.49 -17.52 1.69
N VAL A 211 -6.81 -18.59 0.96
CA VAL A 211 -7.99 -18.65 0.09
C VAL A 211 -8.76 -19.90 0.44
N VAL A 212 -9.85 -19.75 1.17
CA VAL A 212 -10.69 -20.82 1.67
C VAL A 212 -12.12 -20.61 1.18
N ASN A 213 -12.72 -21.63 0.59
CA ASN A 213 -14.07 -21.58 0.01
C ASN A 213 -14.27 -20.38 -0.96
N GLY A 214 -13.23 -20.06 -1.74
CA GLY A 214 -13.26 -18.94 -2.68
C GLY A 214 -13.16 -17.55 -2.07
N ASN A 215 -12.98 -17.41 -0.75
CA ASN A 215 -12.73 -16.14 -0.08
C ASN A 215 -11.24 -15.97 0.21
N HIS A 216 -10.71 -14.78 -0.03
CA HIS A 216 -9.40 -14.41 0.52
C HIS A 216 -9.54 -14.05 1.99
N LEU A 217 -8.70 -14.61 2.83
CA LEU A 217 -8.70 -14.40 4.27
C LEU A 217 -7.28 -14.04 4.71
N TYR A 218 -7.10 -12.82 5.21
CA TYR A 218 -5.80 -12.32 5.67
C TYR A 218 -5.86 -11.94 7.13
N VAL A 219 -4.79 -12.25 7.86
CA VAL A 219 -4.60 -11.84 9.25
C VAL A 219 -3.24 -11.18 9.39
N PHE A 220 -3.26 -9.92 9.79
CA PHE A 220 -2.06 -9.14 10.09
C PHE A 220 -2.06 -8.79 11.59
N PRO A 221 -1.19 -9.42 12.39
CA PRO A 221 -1.11 -9.11 13.81
C PRO A 221 -0.49 -7.73 14.03
N ARG A 222 -1.06 -7.02 15.01
CA ARG A 222 -0.53 -5.81 15.59
C ARG A 222 -0.51 -5.98 17.11
N GLN A 223 0.11 -5.06 17.82
CA GLN A 223 0.12 -5.14 19.28
C GLN A 223 -1.30 -5.00 19.84
N GLY A 224 -1.83 -6.09 20.41
CA GLY A 224 -3.14 -6.14 21.05
C GLY A 224 -4.35 -6.29 20.10
N VAL A 225 -4.16 -6.24 18.78
CA VAL A 225 -5.24 -6.36 17.80
C VAL A 225 -4.82 -7.17 16.57
N LEU A 226 -5.80 -7.72 15.87
CA LEU A 226 -5.63 -8.34 14.55
C LEU A 226 -6.33 -7.47 13.50
N ARG A 227 -5.61 -7.08 12.46
CA ARG A 227 -6.22 -6.57 11.24
C ARG A 227 -6.61 -7.74 10.37
N LEU A 228 -7.88 -7.90 10.15
CA LEU A 228 -8.47 -8.95 9.34
C LEU A 228 -8.94 -8.40 8.01
N TYR A 229 -8.81 -9.21 6.94
CA TYR A 229 -9.41 -8.92 5.64
C TYR A 229 -10.14 -10.13 5.08
N VAL A 230 -11.30 -9.87 4.48
CA VAL A 230 -12.10 -10.84 3.73
C VAL A 230 -12.28 -10.32 2.32
N GLY A 231 -11.74 -11.03 1.33
CA GLY A 231 -11.95 -10.76 -0.10
C GLY A 231 -12.98 -11.72 -0.67
N ARG A 232 -14.09 -11.19 -1.21
CA ARG A 232 -15.14 -11.94 -1.90
C ARG A 232 -15.27 -11.46 -3.34
N ARG A 233 -15.79 -12.30 -4.22
CA ARG A 233 -16.19 -11.85 -5.57
C ARG A 233 -17.05 -10.60 -5.48
N ALA A 234 -16.86 -9.67 -6.42
CA ALA A 234 -17.62 -8.41 -6.44
C ALA A 234 -19.14 -8.63 -6.66
N ASP A 235 -19.49 -9.77 -7.28
CA ASP A 235 -20.86 -10.24 -7.55
C ASP A 235 -21.33 -11.31 -6.56
N HIS A 236 -20.65 -11.47 -5.41
CA HIS A 236 -21.04 -12.46 -4.41
C HIS A 236 -22.47 -12.22 -3.92
N PRO A 237 -23.33 -13.28 -3.81
CA PRO A 237 -24.74 -13.16 -3.43
C PRO A 237 -24.94 -12.54 -2.04
N GLU A 238 -23.96 -12.74 -1.14
CA GLU A 238 -23.98 -12.21 0.22
C GLU A 238 -22.83 -11.19 0.41
N PRO A 239 -22.98 -9.96 -0.06
CA PRO A 239 -21.96 -8.92 0.13
C PRO A 239 -21.84 -8.53 1.61
N LEU A 240 -20.63 -8.14 2.04
CA LEU A 240 -20.40 -7.63 3.40
C LEU A 240 -20.89 -6.18 3.53
N ARG A 241 -22.22 -6.02 3.50
CA ARG A 241 -22.94 -4.72 3.58
C ARG A 241 -24.13 -4.86 4.52
N GLY A 242 -24.69 -3.72 4.96
CA GLY A 242 -25.85 -3.69 5.87
C GLY A 242 -25.47 -3.79 7.34
N GLU A 243 -26.48 -3.92 8.20
CA GLU A 243 -26.34 -3.85 9.65
C GLU A 243 -25.56 -5.03 10.25
N ASP A 244 -25.70 -6.23 9.66
CA ASP A 244 -25.06 -7.47 10.10
C ASP A 244 -23.70 -7.75 9.40
N LYS A 245 -23.14 -6.76 8.70
CA LYS A 245 -21.88 -6.91 7.95
C LYS A 245 -20.70 -7.37 8.81
N GLU A 246 -20.61 -6.88 10.04
CA GLU A 246 -19.52 -7.21 10.98
C GLU A 246 -19.62 -8.66 11.44
N GLN A 247 -20.81 -9.12 11.78
CA GLN A 247 -21.04 -10.51 12.15
C GLN A 247 -20.74 -11.47 11.00
N ARG A 248 -21.22 -11.19 9.78
CA ARG A 248 -20.92 -12.00 8.57
C ARG A 248 -19.46 -11.96 8.19
N PHE A 249 -18.78 -10.85 8.46
CA PHE A 249 -17.34 -10.73 8.27
C PHE A 249 -16.59 -11.68 9.21
N LEU A 250 -16.88 -11.64 10.51
CA LEU A 250 -16.27 -12.52 11.51
C LEU A 250 -16.56 -13.99 11.21
N GLU A 251 -17.80 -14.30 10.83
CA GLU A 251 -18.21 -15.68 10.49
C GLU A 251 -17.42 -16.26 9.31
N SER A 252 -16.87 -15.41 8.42
CA SER A 252 -15.99 -15.87 7.34
C SER A 252 -14.71 -16.54 7.84
N PHE A 253 -14.30 -16.27 9.09
CA PHE A 253 -13.13 -16.87 9.72
C PHE A 253 -13.46 -18.17 10.48
N ARG A 254 -14.73 -18.48 10.73
CA ARG A 254 -15.16 -19.74 11.38
C ARG A 254 -14.93 -20.90 10.43
N ASN A 255 -13.69 -21.37 10.37
CA ASN A 255 -13.26 -22.40 9.45
C ASN A 255 -12.07 -23.19 10.02
N GLU A 256 -12.09 -24.53 9.85
CA GLU A 256 -11.05 -25.42 10.34
C GLU A 256 -9.69 -25.28 9.64
N HIS A 257 -9.68 -24.67 8.46
CA HIS A 257 -8.43 -24.40 7.71
C HIS A 257 -7.76 -23.09 8.13
N ILE A 258 -8.32 -22.34 9.10
CA ILE A 258 -7.77 -21.07 9.57
C ILE A 258 -7.36 -21.23 11.04
N PRO A 259 -6.10 -20.89 11.40
CA PRO A 259 -5.67 -20.96 12.79
C PRO A 259 -6.53 -20.04 13.64
N HIS A 260 -6.97 -20.56 14.81
CA HIS A 260 -7.79 -19.81 15.76
C HIS A 260 -9.08 -19.22 15.15
N GLY A 261 -9.60 -19.81 14.06
CA GLY A 261 -10.77 -19.30 13.34
C GLY A 261 -12.01 -19.12 14.22
N GLU A 262 -12.26 -20.04 15.15
CA GLU A 262 -13.34 -19.92 16.14
C GLU A 262 -13.12 -18.74 17.09
N ALA A 263 -11.90 -18.53 17.57
CA ALA A 263 -11.57 -17.39 18.44
C ALA A 263 -11.72 -16.06 17.72
N ILE A 264 -11.30 -15.98 16.45
CA ILE A 264 -11.48 -14.81 15.59
C ILE A 264 -12.97 -14.52 15.37
N ALA A 265 -13.75 -15.55 15.04
CA ALA A 265 -15.18 -15.43 14.76
C ALA A 265 -16.00 -14.92 15.98
N ASN A 266 -15.52 -15.20 17.20
CA ASN A 266 -16.09 -14.71 18.45
C ASN A 266 -15.35 -13.47 19.00
N GLY A 267 -14.41 -12.91 18.23
CA GLY A 267 -13.59 -11.79 18.67
C GLY A 267 -14.36 -10.48 18.80
N LYS A 268 -13.88 -9.57 19.64
CA LYS A 268 -14.47 -8.26 19.84
C LYS A 268 -13.98 -7.27 18.78
N VAL A 269 -14.90 -6.68 18.05
CA VAL A 269 -14.63 -5.62 17.06
C VAL A 269 -14.18 -4.35 17.76
N VAL A 270 -13.08 -3.76 17.28
CA VAL A 270 -12.50 -2.53 17.84
C VAL A 270 -12.20 -1.44 16.78
N GLY A 271 -12.65 -1.64 15.55
CA GLY A 271 -12.47 -0.68 14.46
C GLY A 271 -13.57 -0.79 13.40
N PRO A 272 -13.60 0.13 12.45
CA PRO A 272 -14.63 0.13 11.42
C PRO A 272 -14.49 -1.09 10.48
N CYS A 273 -15.64 -1.56 9.97
CA CYS A 273 -15.71 -2.51 8.87
C CYS A 273 -15.94 -1.75 7.56
N ASN A 274 -14.91 -1.63 6.73
CA ASN A 274 -14.96 -0.93 5.45
C ASN A 274 -14.55 -1.84 4.29
N SER A 275 -15.13 -1.56 3.11
CA SER A 275 -14.91 -2.36 1.89
C SER A 275 -14.43 -1.50 0.74
N PHE A 276 -13.56 -2.06 -0.11
CA PHE A 276 -13.07 -1.43 -1.33
C PHE A 276 -12.78 -2.45 -2.43
N LEU A 277 -12.84 -2.00 -3.68
CA LEU A 277 -12.56 -2.85 -4.84
C LEU A 277 -11.06 -3.13 -4.97
N MET A 278 -10.70 -4.37 -5.26
CA MET A 278 -9.35 -4.79 -5.57
C MET A 278 -9.06 -4.50 -7.05
N THR A 279 -8.30 -3.46 -7.31
CA THR A 279 -7.90 -3.03 -8.66
C THR A 279 -6.48 -2.56 -8.67
N ASP A 280 -5.80 -2.71 -9.82
CA ASP A 280 -4.65 -1.87 -10.16
C ASP A 280 -5.14 -0.61 -10.84
N SER A 281 -4.44 0.51 -10.60
CA SER A 281 -4.67 1.75 -11.33
C SER A 281 -3.35 2.49 -11.54
N TRP A 282 -3.16 3.15 -12.69
CA TRP A 282 -1.89 3.78 -13.03
C TRP A 282 -2.04 4.93 -14.01
N THR A 283 -1.05 5.81 -14.03
CA THR A 283 -0.81 6.76 -15.12
C THR A 283 0.63 6.62 -15.63
N ALA A 284 0.83 6.86 -16.91
CA ALA A 284 2.16 6.95 -17.51
C ALA A 284 2.78 8.36 -17.35
N THR A 285 1.99 9.34 -16.92
CA THR A 285 2.40 10.75 -16.84
C THR A 285 2.08 11.34 -15.47
N PRO A 286 2.82 10.97 -14.39
CA PRO A 286 2.55 11.47 -13.04
C PRO A 286 3.04 12.91 -12.79
N TYR A 287 3.51 13.64 -13.80
CA TYR A 287 4.04 14.99 -13.71
C TYR A 287 3.38 15.91 -14.74
N SER A 288 3.14 17.15 -14.35
CA SER A 288 2.65 18.22 -15.21
C SER A 288 3.08 19.58 -14.66
N ALA A 289 3.89 20.33 -15.41
CA ALA A 289 4.20 21.75 -15.19
C ALA A 289 4.38 22.16 -13.70
N GLY A 290 5.42 21.66 -13.04
CA GLY A 290 5.72 22.00 -11.64
C GLY A 290 4.88 21.26 -10.59
N VAL A 291 4.09 20.24 -11.01
CA VAL A 291 3.26 19.41 -10.12
C VAL A 291 3.56 17.95 -10.37
N VAL A 292 3.89 17.20 -9.33
CA VAL A 292 4.16 15.76 -9.39
C VAL A 292 3.23 14.97 -8.48
N LEU A 293 2.69 13.85 -8.97
CA LEU A 293 1.84 12.94 -8.21
C LEU A 293 2.69 11.86 -7.55
N ALA A 294 2.38 11.52 -6.29
CA ALA A 294 3.02 10.44 -5.55
C ALA A 294 1.99 9.56 -4.82
N GLY A 295 2.37 8.31 -4.52
CA GLY A 295 1.50 7.33 -3.87
C GLY A 295 0.23 7.04 -4.69
N ASP A 296 -0.88 6.83 -4.00
CA ASP A 296 -2.16 6.47 -4.61
C ASP A 296 -2.74 7.59 -5.52
N ALA A 297 -2.27 8.85 -5.40
CA ALA A 297 -2.65 9.92 -6.31
C ALA A 297 -2.18 9.66 -7.75
N ALA A 298 -1.02 9.01 -7.91
CA ALA A 298 -0.47 8.59 -9.22
C ALA A 298 -0.89 7.17 -9.64
N GLY A 299 -1.80 6.54 -8.89
CA GLY A 299 -2.26 5.17 -9.11
C GLY A 299 -1.73 4.18 -8.06
N TRP A 300 -2.41 3.07 -7.91
CA TRP A 300 -2.21 2.06 -6.87
C TRP A 300 -2.12 0.65 -7.45
N SER A 301 -1.55 -0.27 -6.70
CA SER A 301 -1.55 -1.70 -7.02
C SER A 301 -2.75 -2.41 -6.39
N ASN A 302 -3.18 -3.51 -7.02
CA ASN A 302 -4.14 -4.44 -6.45
C ASN A 302 -3.65 -4.91 -5.07
N PRO A 303 -4.47 -4.79 -4.02
CA PRO A 303 -4.07 -5.13 -2.65
C PRO A 303 -3.77 -6.62 -2.42
N ILE A 304 -4.01 -7.50 -3.39
CA ILE A 304 -3.72 -8.95 -3.29
C ILE A 304 -2.26 -9.25 -2.90
N THR A 305 -1.34 -8.37 -3.27
CA THR A 305 0.10 -8.49 -2.95
C THR A 305 0.58 -7.51 -1.86
N GLY A 306 -0.31 -6.70 -1.27
CA GLY A 306 -0.01 -5.83 -0.14
C GLY A 306 1.02 -4.71 -0.39
N GLN A 307 1.11 -4.15 -1.61
CA GLN A 307 2.22 -3.25 -2.01
C GLN A 307 2.03 -1.77 -1.69
N GLY A 308 0.84 -1.34 -1.25
CA GLY A 308 0.47 0.08 -1.17
C GLY A 308 1.43 0.96 -0.35
N LEU A 309 1.80 0.52 0.85
CA LEU A 309 2.74 1.25 1.73
C LEU A 309 4.13 1.35 1.10
N ALA A 310 4.62 0.24 0.55
CA ALA A 310 5.94 0.19 -0.07
C ALA A 310 6.01 1.08 -1.34
N ILE A 311 4.95 1.10 -2.16
CA ILE A 311 4.84 2.02 -3.30
C ILE A 311 4.92 3.47 -2.83
N ALA A 312 4.17 3.83 -1.78
CA ALA A 312 4.15 5.19 -1.24
C ALA A 312 5.52 5.64 -0.73
N LEU A 313 6.22 4.77 0.02
CA LEU A 313 7.58 5.04 0.52
C LEU A 313 8.60 5.12 -0.62
N ARG A 314 8.50 4.24 -1.61
CA ARG A 314 9.42 4.27 -2.77
C ARG A 314 9.19 5.48 -3.65
N ASP A 315 7.93 5.89 -3.88
CA ASP A 315 7.63 7.13 -4.59
C ASP A 315 8.27 8.32 -3.88
N ALA A 316 8.09 8.42 -2.55
CA ALA A 316 8.71 9.47 -1.75
C ALA A 316 10.24 9.43 -1.86
N LYS A 317 10.85 8.24 -1.70
CA LYS A 317 12.32 8.09 -1.78
C LYS A 317 12.88 8.54 -3.12
N VAL A 318 12.37 7.96 -4.22
CA VAL A 318 12.89 8.28 -5.57
C VAL A 318 12.72 9.75 -5.89
N LEU A 319 11.54 10.32 -5.58
CA LEU A 319 11.27 11.72 -5.83
C LEU A 319 12.19 12.63 -5.00
N THR A 320 12.30 12.38 -3.70
CA THR A 320 13.12 13.23 -2.82
C THR A 320 14.61 13.11 -3.12
N ASP A 321 15.12 11.92 -3.46
CA ASP A 321 16.52 11.74 -3.88
C ASP A 321 16.82 12.62 -5.12
N LEU A 322 15.96 12.56 -6.15
CA LEU A 322 16.08 13.36 -7.36
C LEU A 322 16.06 14.89 -7.04
N LEU A 323 15.19 15.33 -6.12
CA LEU A 323 15.10 16.74 -5.74
C LEU A 323 16.33 17.21 -4.94
N ILE A 324 16.88 16.35 -4.08
CA ILE A 324 18.07 16.65 -3.28
C ILE A 324 19.33 16.72 -4.15
N GLU A 325 19.44 15.81 -5.12
CA GLU A 325 20.61 15.70 -6.01
C GLU A 325 20.62 16.72 -7.15
N SER A 326 19.48 17.38 -7.42
CA SER A 326 19.33 18.28 -8.58
C SER A 326 19.16 19.73 -8.16
N GLU A 327 19.92 20.63 -8.76
CA GLU A 327 19.74 22.10 -8.56
C GLU A 327 18.43 22.61 -9.18
N LYS A 328 18.06 22.06 -10.34
CA LYS A 328 16.84 22.40 -11.09
C LYS A 328 15.87 21.23 -11.10
N TRP A 329 14.61 21.52 -10.81
CA TRP A 329 13.52 20.55 -10.76
C TRP A 329 12.66 20.65 -12.03
N ASP A 330 13.32 20.48 -13.16
CA ASP A 330 12.72 20.58 -14.48
C ASP A 330 12.07 19.26 -14.94
N GLU A 331 11.49 19.29 -16.13
CA GLU A 331 10.85 18.13 -16.74
C GLU A 331 11.80 16.94 -16.90
N LYS A 332 13.10 17.18 -17.16
CA LYS A 332 14.09 16.11 -17.33
C LYS A 332 14.27 15.32 -16.03
N VAL A 333 14.34 15.98 -14.89
CA VAL A 333 14.43 15.35 -13.57
C VAL A 333 13.15 14.56 -13.30
N MET A 334 11.97 15.12 -13.61
CA MET A 334 10.70 14.44 -13.42
C MET A 334 10.49 13.26 -14.38
N GLN A 335 11.13 13.24 -15.53
CA GLN A 335 11.12 12.09 -16.44
C GLN A 335 11.84 10.88 -15.83
N GLU A 336 12.89 11.04 -15.05
CA GLU A 336 13.56 9.93 -14.35
C GLU A 336 12.62 9.29 -13.30
N TYR A 337 11.92 10.11 -12.51
CA TYR A 337 10.87 9.61 -11.61
C TYR A 337 9.77 8.87 -12.37
N THR A 338 9.28 9.46 -13.44
CA THR A 338 8.21 8.89 -14.28
C THR A 338 8.61 7.53 -14.84
N LYS A 339 9.82 7.41 -15.38
CA LYS A 339 10.38 6.18 -15.97
C LYS A 339 10.51 5.07 -14.92
N GLU A 340 11.11 5.37 -13.75
CA GLU A 340 11.27 4.40 -12.66
C GLU A 340 9.90 3.92 -12.18
N ARG A 341 8.99 4.86 -11.87
CA ARG A 341 7.67 4.53 -11.35
C ARG A 341 6.85 3.71 -12.34
N THR A 342 6.83 4.09 -13.61
CA THR A 342 6.05 3.40 -14.65
C THR A 342 6.50 1.95 -14.79
N GLU A 343 7.81 1.70 -14.84
CA GLU A 343 8.35 0.35 -14.96
C GLU A 343 8.13 -0.48 -13.68
N ARG A 344 8.35 0.11 -12.51
CA ARG A 344 8.07 -0.53 -11.23
C ARG A 344 6.59 -0.93 -11.11
N MET A 345 5.67 -0.03 -11.42
CA MET A 345 4.23 -0.32 -11.37
C MET A 345 3.81 -1.36 -12.41
N ARG A 346 4.43 -1.38 -13.60
CA ARG A 346 4.20 -2.43 -14.60
C ARG A 346 4.55 -3.81 -14.06
N ARG A 347 5.72 -3.95 -13.41
CA ARG A 347 6.17 -5.23 -12.82
C ARG A 347 5.30 -5.66 -11.64
N LEU A 348 4.88 -4.73 -10.80
CA LEU A 348 3.99 -5.02 -9.67
C LEU A 348 2.60 -5.47 -10.16
N ARG A 349 2.04 -4.83 -11.19
CA ARG A 349 0.78 -5.29 -11.82
C ARG A 349 0.91 -6.70 -12.38
N PHE A 350 2.04 -7.03 -13.00
CA PHE A 350 2.29 -8.39 -13.48
C PHE A 350 2.31 -9.39 -12.32
N ALA A 351 3.02 -9.09 -11.23
CA ALA A 351 3.07 -9.94 -10.04
C ALA A 351 1.67 -10.09 -9.39
N SER A 352 0.88 -9.03 -9.35
CA SER A 352 -0.51 -9.07 -8.89
C SER A 352 -1.39 -9.96 -9.77
N ALA A 353 -1.29 -9.84 -11.08
CA ALA A 353 -2.03 -10.68 -12.03
C ALA A 353 -1.60 -12.16 -11.94
N LEU A 354 -0.31 -12.43 -11.75
CA LEU A 354 0.19 -13.78 -11.51
C LEU A 354 -0.35 -14.37 -10.21
N THR A 355 -0.37 -13.59 -9.13
CA THR A 355 -0.93 -14.00 -7.85
C THR A 355 -2.43 -14.30 -7.96
N ASP A 356 -3.20 -13.44 -8.65
CA ASP A 356 -4.63 -13.64 -8.88
C ASP A 356 -4.89 -14.94 -9.66
N LEU A 357 -4.11 -15.23 -10.69
CA LEU A 357 -4.17 -16.50 -11.42
C LEU A 357 -3.87 -17.69 -10.53
N LEU A 358 -2.83 -17.63 -9.69
CA LEU A 358 -2.40 -18.73 -8.82
C LEU A 358 -3.40 -19.02 -7.69
N THR A 359 -4.08 -18.00 -7.19
CA THR A 359 -5.14 -18.16 -6.19
C THR A 359 -6.43 -18.71 -6.78
N ALA A 360 -6.58 -18.65 -8.11
CA ALA A 360 -7.77 -19.12 -8.85
C ALA A 360 -9.09 -18.63 -8.24
N HIS A 361 -9.10 -17.36 -7.78
CA HIS A 361 -10.26 -16.76 -7.13
C HIS A 361 -11.47 -16.73 -8.08
N GLY A 362 -12.63 -17.10 -7.57
CA GLY A 362 -13.90 -17.04 -8.30
C GLY A 362 -14.03 -18.00 -9.49
N VAL A 363 -13.28 -19.09 -9.53
CA VAL A 363 -13.36 -20.13 -10.56
C VAL A 363 -14.09 -21.35 -10.01
N ASP A 364 -15.09 -21.86 -10.72
CA ASP A 364 -15.94 -22.98 -10.26
C ASP A 364 -15.15 -24.27 -10.02
N ASP A 365 -14.09 -24.54 -10.81
CA ASP A 365 -13.21 -25.71 -10.65
C ASP A 365 -11.85 -25.33 -10.02
N ARG A 366 -11.88 -24.51 -8.96
CA ARG A 366 -10.69 -23.95 -8.33
C ARG A 366 -9.63 -24.99 -7.95
N ALA A 367 -10.02 -26.06 -7.27
CA ALA A 367 -9.09 -27.07 -6.76
C ALA A 367 -8.32 -27.78 -7.91
N ASN A 368 -9.00 -28.19 -8.97
CA ASN A 368 -8.35 -28.82 -10.11
C ASN A 368 -7.50 -27.82 -10.90
N ARG A 369 -7.96 -26.58 -11.06
CA ARG A 369 -7.17 -25.51 -11.67
C ARG A 369 -5.89 -25.24 -10.89
N GLN A 370 -5.95 -25.11 -9.58
CA GLN A 370 -4.75 -24.96 -8.75
C GLN A 370 -3.79 -26.14 -8.90
N LYS A 371 -4.29 -27.39 -8.94
CA LYS A 371 -3.43 -28.57 -9.17
C LYS A 371 -2.71 -28.48 -10.52
N ARG A 372 -3.41 -28.08 -11.60
CA ARG A 372 -2.82 -27.92 -12.93
C ARG A 372 -1.77 -26.80 -12.93
N MET A 373 -2.07 -25.66 -12.31
CA MET A 373 -1.14 -24.55 -12.22
C MET A 373 0.11 -24.87 -11.39
N ARG A 374 -0.05 -25.52 -10.23
CA ARG A 374 1.08 -26.02 -9.42
C ARG A 374 1.96 -26.99 -10.19
N ARG A 375 1.37 -27.89 -11.00
CA ARG A 375 2.13 -28.77 -11.90
C ARG A 375 2.92 -27.95 -12.90
N LYS A 376 2.29 -27.01 -13.58
CA LYS A 376 2.94 -26.17 -14.60
C LYS A 376 4.08 -25.32 -14.04
N LEU A 377 3.95 -24.82 -12.83
CA LEU A 377 5.02 -24.11 -12.13
C LEU A 377 6.19 -25.03 -11.74
N ARG A 378 5.94 -26.30 -11.41
CA ARG A 378 7.03 -27.27 -11.19
C ARG A 378 7.77 -27.63 -12.47
N GLU A 379 7.06 -27.71 -13.59
CA GLU A 379 7.64 -27.96 -14.92
C GLU A 379 8.41 -26.72 -15.46
N ASN A 380 8.02 -25.51 -15.05
CA ASN A 380 8.58 -24.23 -15.49
C ASN A 380 8.80 -23.29 -14.29
N PRO A 381 9.80 -23.55 -13.43
CA PRO A 381 10.02 -22.76 -12.21
C PRO A 381 10.23 -21.25 -12.45
N GLU A 382 10.73 -20.90 -13.64
CA GLU A 382 10.94 -19.51 -14.05
C GLU A 382 9.64 -18.69 -14.10
N PHE A 383 8.47 -19.33 -14.27
CA PHE A 383 7.18 -18.66 -14.28
C PHE A 383 6.81 -18.07 -12.90
N ALA A 384 7.40 -18.59 -11.83
CA ALA A 384 7.19 -18.06 -10.48
C ALA A 384 8.14 -16.91 -10.11
N LEU A 385 9.18 -16.64 -10.92
CA LEU A 385 10.21 -15.64 -10.58
C LEU A 385 9.64 -14.25 -10.29
N ALA A 386 8.58 -13.85 -11.01
CA ALA A 386 7.94 -12.54 -10.81
C ALA A 386 7.32 -12.36 -9.41
N LEU A 387 6.99 -13.45 -8.71
CA LEU A 387 6.49 -13.39 -7.32
C LEU A 387 7.55 -12.83 -6.37
N GLY A 388 8.83 -13.01 -6.67
CA GLY A 388 9.93 -12.41 -5.91
C GLY A 388 9.88 -10.88 -5.85
N ALA A 389 9.23 -10.23 -6.82
CA ALA A 389 9.02 -8.78 -6.82
C ALA A 389 8.18 -8.28 -5.64
N VAL A 390 7.33 -9.15 -5.08
CA VAL A 390 6.43 -8.80 -3.97
C VAL A 390 7.21 -8.43 -2.71
N HIS A 391 8.21 -9.21 -2.34
CA HIS A 391 8.95 -9.03 -1.09
C HIS A 391 10.34 -8.42 -1.29
N LYS A 392 11.02 -8.76 -2.40
CA LYS A 392 12.39 -8.29 -2.69
C LYS A 392 12.46 -6.98 -3.48
N GLY A 393 11.33 -6.53 -3.99
CA GLY A 393 11.24 -5.38 -4.90
C GLY A 393 11.37 -5.78 -6.38
N PRO A 394 10.62 -5.11 -7.26
CA PRO A 394 10.51 -5.50 -8.67
C PRO A 394 11.82 -5.38 -9.47
N TRP A 395 12.77 -4.54 -9.04
CA TRP A 395 14.07 -4.36 -9.70
C TRP A 395 15.04 -5.53 -9.46
N THR A 396 14.83 -6.36 -8.45
CA THR A 396 15.67 -7.53 -8.16
C THR A 396 15.37 -8.72 -9.04
N VAL A 397 14.28 -8.69 -9.78
CA VAL A 397 13.80 -9.78 -10.63
C VAL A 397 14.14 -9.49 -12.10
N PRO A 398 14.72 -10.45 -12.85
CA PRO A 398 15.05 -10.27 -14.25
C PRO A 398 13.85 -9.90 -15.12
N LEU A 399 14.06 -9.03 -16.13
CA LEU A 399 12.98 -8.55 -17.02
C LEU A 399 12.18 -9.68 -17.67
N LYS A 400 12.85 -10.76 -18.07
CA LYS A 400 12.23 -11.94 -18.69
C LYS A 400 11.13 -12.60 -17.84
N ALA A 401 11.16 -12.38 -16.51
CA ALA A 401 10.13 -12.90 -15.62
C ALA A 401 8.78 -12.18 -15.75
N PHE A 402 8.74 -11.05 -16.43
CA PHE A 402 7.54 -10.22 -16.63
C PHE A 402 7.02 -10.25 -18.07
N GLU A 403 7.29 -11.33 -18.79
CA GLU A 403 6.82 -11.50 -20.17
C GLU A 403 5.34 -11.93 -20.21
N PRO A 404 4.49 -11.28 -21.02
CA PRO A 404 3.03 -11.54 -21.05
C PRO A 404 2.65 -12.99 -21.37
N ASN A 405 3.49 -13.71 -22.15
CA ASN A 405 3.27 -15.11 -22.50
C ASN A 405 3.21 -16.05 -21.29
N ILE A 406 3.87 -15.70 -20.17
CA ILE A 406 3.81 -16.44 -18.91
C ILE A 406 2.38 -16.46 -18.37
N LEU A 407 1.73 -15.29 -18.26
CA LEU A 407 0.35 -15.19 -17.80
C LEU A 407 -0.61 -15.94 -18.72
N THR A 408 -0.45 -15.79 -20.05
CA THR A 408 -1.27 -16.51 -21.03
C THR A 408 -1.10 -18.00 -20.90
N SER A 409 0.16 -18.47 -20.76
CA SER A 409 0.47 -19.89 -20.60
C SER A 409 -0.14 -20.49 -19.33
N LEU A 410 -0.15 -19.77 -18.23
CA LEU A 410 -0.77 -20.20 -16.96
C LEU A 410 -2.30 -20.13 -17.02
N ALA A 411 -2.88 -19.14 -17.69
CA ALA A 411 -4.33 -19.00 -17.83
C ALA A 411 -4.97 -20.15 -18.64
N MET A 412 -4.19 -20.76 -19.57
CA MET A 412 -4.61 -21.91 -20.38
C MET A 412 -4.45 -23.26 -19.65
N ALA A 413 -3.88 -23.27 -18.45
CA ALA A 413 -3.69 -24.48 -17.65
C ALA A 413 -4.96 -24.85 -16.89
#